data_7ac329e56a75ba2013befa8126f43de2
#
_entry.id   7ac329e56a75ba2013befa8126f43de2
#
_cell.length_a   1.000
_cell.length_b   1.000
_cell.length_c   1.000
_cell.angle_alpha   90.00
_cell.angle_beta   90.00
_cell.angle_gamma   90.00
#
_symmetry.space_group_name_H-M   'P 1'
#
loop_
_entity.id
_entity.type
_entity.pdbx_description
1 polymer ?
#
loop_
_entity_poly.entity_id
_entity_poly.type
_entity_poly.pdbx_seq_one_letter_code
_entity_poly.pdbx_strand_id
1 'polypeptide(L)'
;QKKHFNTNTNFQGIETASAALEGKLNVVNCWKDTPTVAFGQETEEGGRYAFLSLQAAVEALKKGEIDVLVTAPINKNNIQQEEFHFPGHTDYLAKELEGNSLMFMVSEELKVGLLTDHIPLKDVSESITETLIIEKARLMHESLIKDFRLQRPKIAVLGINPHCGDKGVIGSEDDKVLRPA
;
A
#
# COMPACT_ATOMS: atom_id res chain seq x y z
N GLN A 1 24.38 -8.68 -5.91
CA GLN A 1 23.22 -9.16 -6.70
C GLN A 1 23.59 -9.36 -8.18
N LYS A 2 24.13 -8.36 -8.91
CA LYS A 2 24.51 -8.50 -10.33
C LYS A 2 25.32 -9.77 -10.61
N LYS A 3 26.38 -9.99 -9.83
CA LYS A 3 27.26 -11.17 -10.00
C LYS A 3 26.55 -12.48 -9.69
N HIS A 4 25.67 -12.49 -8.67
CA HIS A 4 24.92 -13.68 -8.26
C HIS A 4 23.86 -14.09 -9.29
N PHE A 5 23.11 -13.09 -9.82
CA PHE A 5 22.04 -13.34 -10.80
C PHE A 5 22.49 -13.21 -12.26
N ASN A 6 23.78 -13.02 -12.50
CA ASN A 6 24.36 -12.85 -13.83
C ASN A 6 23.64 -11.78 -14.67
N THR A 7 23.28 -10.64 -14.03
CA THR A 7 22.58 -9.54 -14.68
C THR A 7 23.55 -8.43 -15.09
N ASN A 8 23.35 -7.85 -16.26
CA ASN A 8 24.19 -6.77 -16.78
C ASN A 8 23.40 -5.46 -16.91
N THR A 9 22.88 -4.97 -15.78
CA THR A 9 22.13 -3.73 -15.72
C THR A 9 23.04 -2.57 -15.31
N ASN A 10 23.10 -1.52 -16.12
CA ASN A 10 23.78 -0.29 -15.76
C ASN A 10 22.89 0.57 -14.87
N PHE A 11 23.44 1.14 -13.82
CA PHE A 11 22.75 2.07 -12.93
C PHE A 11 23.71 3.19 -12.49
N GLN A 12 23.14 4.31 -12.11
CA GLN A 12 23.84 5.44 -11.52
C GLN A 12 23.64 5.41 -9.99
N GLY A 13 24.72 5.32 -9.23
CA GLY A 13 24.68 5.50 -7.78
C GLY A 13 24.54 6.97 -7.43
N ILE A 14 23.59 7.29 -6.56
CA ILE A 14 23.32 8.65 -6.07
C ILE A 14 23.13 8.65 -4.56
N GLU A 15 23.31 9.80 -3.90
CA GLU A 15 23.15 9.93 -2.45
C GLU A 15 21.74 10.33 -2.04
N THR A 16 20.99 11.02 -2.89
CA THR A 16 19.63 11.49 -2.63
C THR A 16 18.77 11.33 -3.88
N ALA A 17 17.45 11.21 -3.72
CA ALA A 17 16.52 11.10 -4.85
C ALA A 17 16.55 12.37 -5.73
N SER A 18 16.76 13.55 -5.13
CA SER A 18 16.90 14.83 -5.87
C SER A 18 18.12 14.90 -6.81
N ALA A 19 19.10 14.02 -6.64
CA ALA A 19 20.26 13.90 -7.53
C ALA A 19 20.00 12.93 -8.70
N ALA A 20 18.78 12.48 -8.91
CA ALA A 20 18.44 11.52 -9.96
C ALA A 20 18.68 12.12 -11.36
N LEU A 21 19.31 11.34 -12.21
CA LEU A 21 19.53 11.68 -13.62
C LEU A 21 18.37 11.15 -14.46
N GLU A 22 17.77 12.02 -15.23
CA GLU A 22 16.67 11.66 -16.13
C GLU A 22 17.12 10.62 -17.18
N GLY A 23 16.22 9.68 -17.49
CA GLY A 23 16.48 8.61 -18.44
C GLY A 23 17.50 7.55 -17.96
N LYS A 24 17.91 7.59 -16.71
CA LYS A 24 18.82 6.60 -16.09
C LYS A 24 18.13 5.80 -15.00
N LEU A 25 18.58 4.56 -14.82
CA LEU A 25 18.28 3.82 -13.61
C LEU A 25 19.18 4.35 -12.49
N ASN A 26 18.59 5.03 -11.52
CA ASN A 26 19.30 5.57 -10.37
C ASN A 26 19.14 4.64 -9.17
N VAL A 27 20.17 4.51 -8.35
CA VAL A 27 20.14 3.74 -7.10
C VAL A 27 20.60 4.66 -5.99
N VAL A 28 19.70 4.99 -5.06
CA VAL A 28 20.01 5.78 -3.88
C VAL A 28 20.77 4.92 -2.88
N ASN A 29 21.94 5.39 -2.45
CA ASN A 29 22.77 4.72 -1.44
C ASN A 29 22.27 5.10 -0.04
N CYS A 30 21.32 4.34 0.51
CA CYS A 30 20.74 4.61 1.82
C CYS A 30 21.68 4.28 2.99
N TRP A 31 22.77 3.57 2.74
CA TRP A 31 23.82 3.21 3.73
C TRP A 31 25.17 3.08 3.07
N LYS A 32 26.23 3.14 3.91
CA LYS A 32 27.64 3.02 3.45
C LYS A 32 28.24 1.64 3.72
N ASP A 33 27.65 0.90 4.64
CA ASP A 33 28.14 -0.42 5.04
C ASP A 33 27.88 -1.46 3.93
N THR A 34 28.62 -2.56 3.97
CA THR A 34 28.38 -3.70 3.09
C THR A 34 27.60 -4.76 3.85
N PRO A 35 26.29 -4.90 3.58
CA PRO A 35 25.46 -5.91 4.26
C PRO A 35 25.90 -7.33 3.90
N THR A 36 25.79 -8.23 4.86
CA THR A 36 25.92 -9.67 4.62
C THR A 36 24.62 -10.21 4.03
N VAL A 37 24.65 -10.61 2.76
CA VAL A 37 23.47 -11.17 2.09
C VAL A 37 23.49 -12.68 2.17
N ALA A 38 22.57 -13.26 2.94
CA ALA A 38 22.33 -14.70 3.05
C ALA A 38 20.98 -15.03 2.36
N PHE A 39 21.03 -15.52 1.13
CA PHE A 39 19.82 -15.86 0.37
C PHE A 39 19.04 -17.01 1.02
N GLY A 40 17.71 -16.85 1.10
CA GLY A 40 16.81 -17.83 1.70
C GLY A 40 16.86 -17.87 3.23
N GLN A 41 17.59 -16.97 3.87
CA GLN A 41 17.69 -16.87 5.32
C GLN A 41 17.06 -15.55 5.83
N GLU A 42 16.35 -15.67 6.93
CA GLU A 42 15.84 -14.52 7.67
C GLU A 42 16.94 -14.01 8.61
N THR A 43 17.34 -12.75 8.44
CA THR A 43 18.37 -12.12 9.26
C THR A 43 17.89 -10.77 9.79
N GLU A 44 18.28 -10.42 11.01
CA GLU A 44 18.00 -9.11 11.61
C GLU A 44 18.60 -7.97 10.77
N GLU A 45 19.82 -8.16 10.28
CA GLU A 45 20.51 -7.21 9.41
C GLU A 45 19.68 -6.96 8.13
N GLY A 46 19.11 -8.01 7.51
CA GLY A 46 18.24 -7.90 6.35
C GLY A 46 16.99 -7.07 6.62
N GLY A 47 16.37 -7.25 7.79
CA GLY A 47 15.23 -6.46 8.23
C GLY A 47 15.57 -4.98 8.40
N ARG A 48 16.71 -4.68 9.04
CA ARG A 48 17.20 -3.30 9.22
C ARG A 48 17.40 -2.58 7.88
N TYR A 49 18.06 -3.19 6.92
CA TYR A 49 18.27 -2.57 5.61
C TYR A 49 16.99 -2.46 4.78
N ALA A 50 16.06 -3.38 4.93
CA ALA A 50 14.74 -3.26 4.32
C ALA A 50 14.00 -2.02 4.86
N PHE A 51 14.04 -1.79 6.17
CA PHE A 51 13.43 -0.62 6.78
C PHE A 51 14.13 0.69 6.35
N LEU A 52 15.47 0.76 6.40
CA LEU A 52 16.21 1.93 5.94
C LEU A 52 15.88 2.30 4.49
N SER A 53 15.74 1.31 3.63
CA SER A 53 15.34 1.51 2.22
C SER A 53 13.93 2.08 2.12
N LEU A 54 12.98 1.54 2.89
CA LEU A 54 11.60 2.02 2.92
C LEU A 54 11.51 3.44 3.48
N GLN A 55 12.22 3.72 4.58
CA GLN A 55 12.27 5.04 5.20
C GLN A 55 12.81 6.10 4.23
N ALA A 56 13.93 5.81 3.54
CA ALA A 56 14.50 6.72 2.55
C ALA A 56 13.53 7.02 1.41
N ALA A 57 12.78 6.01 0.94
CA ALA A 57 11.78 6.20 -0.11
C ALA A 57 10.58 7.04 0.37
N VAL A 58 10.11 6.83 1.60
CA VAL A 58 9.03 7.62 2.20
C VAL A 58 9.45 9.08 2.39
N GLU A 59 10.67 9.32 2.85
CA GLU A 59 11.20 10.68 2.96
C GLU A 59 11.32 11.40 1.61
N ALA A 60 11.73 10.69 0.56
CA ALA A 60 11.77 11.23 -0.79
C ALA A 60 10.35 11.56 -1.31
N LEU A 61 9.36 10.72 -0.98
CA LEU A 61 7.96 10.96 -1.32
C LEU A 61 7.40 12.19 -0.58
N LYS A 62 7.65 12.32 0.74
CA LYS A 62 7.27 13.49 1.55
C LYS A 62 7.83 14.81 1.00
N LYS A 63 9.04 14.77 0.47
CA LYS A 63 9.72 15.93 -0.13
C LYS A 63 9.27 16.23 -1.57
N GLY A 64 8.45 15.38 -2.17
CA GLY A 64 8.07 15.50 -3.58
C GLY A 64 9.22 15.24 -4.57
N GLU A 65 10.25 14.53 -4.12
CA GLU A 65 11.38 14.13 -4.97
C GLU A 65 11.04 12.91 -5.85
N ILE A 66 10.00 12.17 -5.49
CA ILE A 66 9.41 11.06 -6.26
C ILE A 66 7.90 11.18 -6.26
N ASP A 67 7.24 10.69 -7.30
CA ASP A 67 5.79 10.76 -7.50
C ASP A 67 5.07 9.49 -7.03
N VAL A 68 5.76 8.35 -7.06
CA VAL A 68 5.19 7.02 -6.80
C VAL A 68 6.21 6.16 -6.06
N LEU A 69 5.73 5.37 -5.12
CA LEU A 69 6.50 4.35 -4.43
C LEU A 69 6.00 2.95 -4.81
N VAL A 70 6.90 2.14 -5.36
CA VAL A 70 6.66 0.72 -5.60
C VAL A 70 7.52 -0.10 -4.65
N THR A 71 6.89 -0.91 -3.80
CA THR A 71 7.58 -1.69 -2.78
C THR A 71 7.80 -3.14 -3.21
N ALA A 72 8.96 -3.69 -2.89
CA ALA A 72 9.22 -5.13 -2.90
C ALA A 72 8.67 -5.78 -1.63
N PRO A 73 8.41 -7.11 -1.61
CA PRO A 73 8.02 -7.81 -0.41
C PRO A 73 9.03 -7.63 0.74
N ILE A 74 8.51 -7.50 1.96
CA ILE A 74 9.28 -7.52 3.20
C ILE A 74 9.01 -8.80 3.98
N ASN A 75 9.97 -9.23 4.77
CA ASN A 75 9.70 -10.22 5.80
C ASN A 75 9.15 -9.48 7.04
N LYS A 76 7.88 -9.80 7.39
CA LYS A 76 7.15 -9.09 8.44
C LYS A 76 7.69 -9.33 9.85
N ASN A 77 8.49 -10.37 10.05
CA ASN A 77 9.09 -10.70 11.33
C ASN A 77 10.40 -9.94 11.55
N ASN A 78 11.36 -10.07 10.62
CA ASN A 78 12.68 -9.49 10.82
C ASN A 78 12.76 -7.98 10.60
N ILE A 79 11.74 -7.37 9.97
CA ILE A 79 11.67 -5.91 9.82
C ILE A 79 11.22 -5.20 11.12
N GLN A 80 10.62 -5.94 12.07
CA GLN A 80 10.22 -5.38 13.36
C GLN A 80 11.45 -4.90 14.13
N GLN A 81 11.44 -3.63 14.50
CA GLN A 81 12.48 -2.98 15.29
C GLN A 81 11.89 -1.76 16.01
N GLU A 82 12.68 -1.04 16.81
CA GLU A 82 12.21 0.06 17.64
C GLU A 82 11.39 1.11 16.87
N GLU A 83 11.76 1.38 15.62
CA GLU A 83 11.11 2.39 14.76
C GLU A 83 10.07 1.81 13.81
N PHE A 84 9.91 0.48 13.75
CA PHE A 84 8.96 -0.18 12.87
C PHE A 84 8.15 -1.26 13.60
N HIS A 85 7.00 -0.86 14.15
CA HIS A 85 6.02 -1.74 14.79
C HIS A 85 4.71 -1.75 14.02
N PHE A 86 4.75 -2.21 12.76
CA PHE A 86 3.59 -2.24 11.88
C PHE A 86 3.37 -3.62 11.28
N PRO A 87 2.11 -4.03 11.02
CA PRO A 87 1.79 -5.30 10.34
C PRO A 87 2.34 -5.38 8.92
N GLY A 88 2.60 -4.24 8.29
CA GLY A 88 3.11 -4.17 6.92
C GLY A 88 3.27 -2.76 6.39
N HIS A 89 3.51 -2.65 5.08
CA HIS A 89 3.68 -1.37 4.40
C HIS A 89 2.49 -0.41 4.55
N THR A 90 1.27 -0.92 4.41
CA THR A 90 0.06 -0.09 4.39
C THR A 90 -0.09 0.72 5.66
N ASP A 91 0.05 0.07 6.82
CA ASP A 91 -0.09 0.73 8.12
C ASP A 91 1.04 1.73 8.38
N TYR A 92 2.28 1.36 8.00
CA TYR A 92 3.42 2.24 8.08
C TYR A 92 3.24 3.48 7.20
N LEU A 93 2.86 3.29 5.93
CA LEU A 93 2.64 4.40 4.98
C LEU A 93 1.47 5.29 5.41
N ALA A 94 0.37 4.71 5.92
CA ALA A 94 -0.77 5.47 6.42
C ALA A 94 -0.41 6.37 7.62
N LYS A 95 0.55 5.93 8.45
CA LYS A 95 1.06 6.74 9.56
C LYS A 95 2.04 7.82 9.11
N GLU A 96 2.95 7.48 8.21
CA GLU A 96 4.03 8.37 7.78
C GLU A 96 3.59 9.44 6.77
N LEU A 97 2.57 9.13 5.95
CA LEU A 97 2.01 10.03 4.96
C LEU A 97 0.68 10.57 5.46
N GLU A 98 0.44 11.85 5.28
CA GLU A 98 -0.84 12.46 5.61
C GLU A 98 -1.94 11.90 4.69
N GLY A 99 -3.07 11.48 5.26
CA GLY A 99 -4.23 10.98 4.52
C GLY A 99 -4.77 9.66 5.02
N ASN A 100 -5.75 9.15 4.30
CA ASN A 100 -6.41 7.88 4.58
C ASN A 100 -6.02 6.83 3.53
N SER A 101 -5.76 5.61 3.95
CA SER A 101 -5.43 4.52 3.05
C SER A 101 -6.68 3.90 2.41
N LEU A 102 -6.56 3.47 1.17
CA LEU A 102 -7.54 2.62 0.49
C LEU A 102 -6.81 1.52 -0.27
N MET A 103 -7.13 0.28 0.05
CA MET A 103 -6.59 -0.85 -0.70
C MET A 103 -7.34 -1.05 -2.01
N PHE A 104 -6.61 -0.95 -3.11
CA PHE A 104 -7.10 -1.22 -4.45
C PHE A 104 -6.51 -2.51 -5.00
N MET A 105 -7.36 -3.37 -5.55
CA MET A 105 -6.98 -4.45 -6.46
C MET A 105 -7.25 -3.97 -7.89
N VAL A 106 -6.21 -3.86 -8.69
CA VAL A 106 -6.28 -3.19 -9.99
C VAL A 106 -5.90 -4.14 -11.11
N SER A 107 -6.78 -4.23 -12.11
CA SER A 107 -6.46 -4.74 -13.44
C SER A 107 -6.72 -3.65 -14.49
N GLU A 108 -6.46 -3.93 -15.74
CA GLU A 108 -6.72 -2.99 -16.84
C GLU A 108 -8.20 -2.58 -16.86
N GLU A 109 -9.11 -3.55 -16.72
CA GLU A 109 -10.55 -3.37 -16.86
C GLU A 109 -11.30 -3.13 -15.55
N LEU A 110 -10.79 -3.63 -14.44
CA LEU A 110 -11.47 -3.63 -13.15
C LEU A 110 -10.62 -3.05 -12.03
N LYS A 111 -11.24 -2.21 -11.21
CA LYS A 111 -10.65 -1.64 -10.01
C LYS A 111 -11.57 -1.92 -8.82
N VAL A 112 -11.08 -2.68 -7.85
CA VAL A 112 -11.83 -3.07 -6.65
C VAL A 112 -11.22 -2.39 -5.43
N GLY A 113 -11.98 -1.53 -4.77
CA GLY A 113 -11.62 -0.94 -3.48
C GLY A 113 -12.23 -1.75 -2.34
N LEU A 114 -11.48 -1.91 -1.25
CA LEU A 114 -11.92 -2.64 -0.07
C LEU A 114 -12.42 -1.67 1.00
N LEU A 115 -13.60 -1.97 1.59
CA LEU A 115 -14.08 -1.24 2.77
C LEU A 115 -13.27 -1.61 4.01
N THR A 116 -12.98 -2.91 4.18
CA THR A 116 -12.18 -3.44 5.28
C THR A 116 -11.03 -4.30 4.76
N ASP A 117 -9.91 -4.30 5.46
CA ASP A 117 -8.78 -5.17 5.21
C ASP A 117 -8.14 -5.61 6.54
N HIS A 118 -7.41 -6.73 6.53
CA HIS A 118 -6.64 -7.26 7.65
C HIS A 118 -7.38 -7.38 9.00
N ILE A 119 -8.72 -7.52 8.97
CA ILE A 119 -9.54 -7.78 10.16
C ILE A 119 -10.10 -9.21 10.18
N PRO A 120 -10.40 -9.80 11.34
CA PRO A 120 -11.06 -11.10 11.42
C PRO A 120 -12.41 -11.10 10.71
N LEU A 121 -12.75 -12.18 10.00
CA LEU A 121 -13.99 -12.28 9.25
C LEU A 121 -15.25 -12.02 10.10
N LYS A 122 -15.24 -12.47 11.36
CA LYS A 122 -16.35 -12.27 12.33
C LYS A 122 -16.62 -10.78 12.61
N ASP A 123 -15.61 -9.91 12.47
CA ASP A 123 -15.68 -8.49 12.83
C ASP A 123 -16.03 -7.61 11.61
N VAL A 124 -16.12 -8.20 10.40
CA VAL A 124 -16.34 -7.46 9.14
C VAL A 124 -17.68 -6.73 9.16
N SER A 125 -18.77 -7.42 9.49
CA SER A 125 -20.12 -6.83 9.47
C SER A 125 -20.25 -5.63 10.43
N GLU A 126 -19.70 -5.75 11.64
CA GLU A 126 -19.73 -4.69 12.64
C GLU A 126 -18.80 -3.51 12.29
N SER A 127 -17.76 -3.77 11.52
CA SER A 127 -16.81 -2.74 11.08
C SER A 127 -17.36 -1.87 9.94
N ILE A 128 -18.35 -2.36 9.20
CA ILE A 128 -18.94 -1.62 8.07
C ILE A 128 -19.98 -0.64 8.60
N THR A 129 -19.60 0.64 8.64
CA THR A 129 -20.45 1.76 9.07
C THR A 129 -20.74 2.69 7.92
N GLU A 130 -21.81 3.48 8.01
CA GLU A 130 -22.15 4.52 7.02
C GLU A 130 -20.96 5.48 6.80
N THR A 131 -20.31 5.93 7.88
CA THR A 131 -19.14 6.80 7.79
C THR A 131 -18.00 6.16 7.01
N LEU A 132 -17.68 4.89 7.29
CA LEU A 132 -16.62 4.16 6.57
C LEU A 132 -16.94 4.03 5.07
N ILE A 133 -18.18 3.71 4.74
CA ILE A 133 -18.61 3.57 3.34
C ILE A 133 -18.42 4.89 2.60
N ILE A 134 -18.93 6.01 3.17
CA ILE A 134 -18.82 7.34 2.57
C ILE A 134 -17.35 7.74 2.40
N GLU A 135 -16.53 7.54 3.42
CA GLU A 135 -15.10 7.87 3.40
C GLU A 135 -14.37 7.09 2.31
N LYS A 136 -14.51 5.76 2.29
CA LYS A 136 -13.85 4.91 1.29
C LYS A 136 -14.36 5.16 -0.13
N ALA A 137 -15.65 5.43 -0.30
CA ALA A 137 -16.23 5.78 -1.60
C ALA A 137 -15.66 7.10 -2.13
N ARG A 138 -15.49 8.12 -1.27
CA ARG A 138 -14.87 9.40 -1.64
C ARG A 138 -13.41 9.20 -2.04
N LEU A 139 -12.61 8.51 -1.23
CA LEU A 139 -11.21 8.20 -1.55
C LEU A 139 -11.09 7.47 -2.88
N MET A 140 -11.96 6.46 -3.10
CA MET A 140 -12.00 5.74 -4.35
C MET A 140 -12.30 6.65 -5.53
N HIS A 141 -13.32 7.50 -5.41
CA HIS A 141 -13.73 8.43 -6.45
C HIS A 141 -12.61 9.42 -6.79
N GLU A 142 -11.97 10.00 -5.77
CA GLU A 142 -10.86 10.94 -5.94
C GLU A 142 -9.67 10.29 -6.65
N SER A 143 -9.27 9.09 -6.22
CA SER A 143 -8.18 8.33 -6.85
C SER A 143 -8.51 7.95 -8.29
N LEU A 144 -9.75 7.51 -8.58
CA LEU A 144 -10.18 7.20 -9.94
C LEU A 144 -10.06 8.40 -10.89
N ILE A 145 -10.36 9.60 -10.40
CA ILE A 145 -10.18 10.84 -11.18
C ILE A 145 -8.72 11.25 -11.28
N LYS A 146 -8.04 11.36 -10.13
CA LYS A 146 -6.70 11.93 -10.04
C LYS A 146 -5.62 10.99 -10.58
N ASP A 147 -5.63 9.75 -10.14
CA ASP A 147 -4.56 8.78 -10.40
C ASP A 147 -4.84 7.98 -11.66
N PHE A 148 -6.08 7.52 -11.85
CA PHE A 148 -6.50 6.75 -13.03
C PHE A 148 -7.01 7.61 -14.19
N ARG A 149 -7.15 8.94 -14.02
CA ARG A 149 -7.58 9.89 -15.05
C ARG A 149 -8.95 9.62 -15.66
N LEU A 150 -9.86 8.98 -14.90
CA LEU A 150 -11.22 8.72 -15.35
C LEU A 150 -12.08 9.99 -15.17
N GLN A 151 -12.73 10.46 -16.25
CA GLN A 151 -13.52 11.69 -16.20
C GLN A 151 -14.83 11.54 -15.43
N ARG A 152 -15.49 10.38 -15.53
CA ARG A 152 -16.79 10.07 -14.90
C ARG A 152 -16.78 8.63 -14.37
N PRO A 153 -16.04 8.38 -13.28
CA PRO A 153 -15.98 7.04 -12.72
C PRO A 153 -17.37 6.64 -12.18
N LYS A 154 -17.75 5.40 -12.45
CA LYS A 154 -18.94 4.78 -11.87
C LYS A 154 -18.47 3.78 -10.81
N ILE A 155 -18.97 3.94 -9.60
CA ILE A 155 -18.66 3.05 -8.48
C ILE A 155 -19.90 2.23 -8.19
N ALA A 156 -19.76 0.91 -8.22
CA ALA A 156 -20.76 -0.03 -7.75
C ALA A 156 -20.35 -0.55 -6.36
N VAL A 157 -21.27 -0.57 -5.44
CA VAL A 157 -21.05 -1.13 -4.10
C VAL A 157 -21.73 -2.49 -4.04
N LEU A 158 -20.98 -3.51 -3.63
CA LEU A 158 -21.52 -4.87 -3.48
C LEU A 158 -22.28 -4.97 -2.16
N GLY A 159 -23.32 -5.82 -2.15
CA GLY A 159 -24.07 -6.12 -0.93
C GLY A 159 -23.18 -6.77 0.15
N ILE A 160 -23.50 -6.46 1.39
CA ILE A 160 -22.85 -7.07 2.57
C ILE A 160 -23.32 -8.52 2.73
N ASN A 161 -24.64 -8.71 2.59
CA ASN A 161 -25.27 -10.02 2.70
C ASN A 161 -25.65 -10.60 1.33
N PRO A 162 -25.81 -11.93 1.22
CA PRO A 162 -26.40 -12.55 0.03
C PRO A 162 -27.76 -11.91 -0.29
N HIS A 163 -28.02 -11.63 -1.56
CA HIS A 163 -29.25 -10.98 -2.04
C HIS A 163 -29.56 -9.64 -1.34
N CYS A 164 -28.51 -8.93 -0.88
CA CYS A 164 -28.63 -7.67 -0.11
C CYS A 164 -29.57 -7.84 1.11
N GLY A 165 -29.47 -8.97 1.80
CA GLY A 165 -30.23 -9.25 3.01
C GLY A 165 -31.67 -9.75 2.80
N ASP A 166 -32.16 -9.81 1.56
CA ASP A 166 -33.50 -10.27 1.20
C ASP A 166 -34.61 -9.70 2.11
N LYS A 167 -34.68 -8.35 2.17
CA LYS A 167 -35.62 -7.60 3.02
C LYS A 167 -35.53 -7.94 4.51
N GLY A 168 -34.34 -8.27 4.99
CA GLY A 168 -34.07 -8.56 6.39
C GLY A 168 -34.15 -10.05 6.76
N VAL A 169 -34.43 -10.94 5.82
CA VAL A 169 -34.49 -12.39 6.08
C VAL A 169 -33.08 -12.97 6.33
N ILE A 170 -32.08 -12.47 5.61
CA ILE A 170 -30.69 -12.96 5.70
C ILE A 170 -29.77 -11.98 6.47
N GLY A 171 -30.25 -10.77 6.69
CA GLY A 171 -29.52 -9.70 7.37
C GLY A 171 -30.15 -8.35 7.07
N SER A 172 -29.86 -7.35 7.89
CA SER A 172 -30.46 -6.02 7.75
C SER A 172 -29.44 -4.90 7.44
N GLU A 173 -28.17 -5.24 7.37
CA GLU A 173 -27.05 -4.29 7.24
C GLU A 173 -27.09 -3.57 5.88
N ASP A 174 -27.52 -4.27 4.82
CA ASP A 174 -27.67 -3.65 3.52
C ASP A 174 -28.71 -2.54 3.51
N ASP A 175 -29.85 -2.76 4.16
CA ASP A 175 -30.95 -1.78 4.22
C ASP A 175 -30.69 -0.67 5.25
N LYS A 176 -30.05 -1.00 6.38
CA LYS A 176 -29.85 -0.05 7.50
C LYS A 176 -28.56 0.75 7.43
N VAL A 177 -27.51 0.22 6.77
CA VAL A 177 -26.19 0.83 6.74
C VAL A 177 -25.76 1.13 5.30
N LEU A 178 -25.76 0.11 4.41
CA LEU A 178 -25.19 0.26 3.08
C LEU A 178 -26.01 1.17 2.17
N ARG A 179 -27.32 0.99 2.15
CA ARG A 179 -28.23 1.76 1.27
C ARG A 179 -28.38 3.23 1.66
N PRO A 180 -28.41 3.62 2.96
CA PRO A 180 -28.44 5.03 3.36
C PRO A 180 -27.15 5.78 3.07
N ALA A 181 -25.97 5.10 3.16
CA ALA A 181 -24.65 5.68 2.88
C ALA A 181 -24.49 6.03 1.38
#